data_04c7b67ec76cedd41815ba842c742643
#
_entry.id   04c7b67ec76cedd41815ba842c742643
#
_cell.length_a   1.000
_cell.length_b   1.000
_cell.length_c   1.000
_cell.angle_alpha   90.00
_cell.angle_beta   90.00
_cell.angle_gamma   90.00
#
_symmetry.space_group_name_H-M   'P 1'
#
loop_
_entity.id
_entity.type
_entity.pdbx_description
1 polymer ?
#
loop_
_entity_poly.entity_id
_entity_poly.type
_entity_poly.pdbx_seq_one_letter_code
_entity_poly.pdbx_strand_id
1 'polypeptide(L)'
;VSTSHQSQIEVLGTHFNVEAYEKEDRIAATLVEGKIGFIYSSDNGSKKVLMDPGQKLVYDIRDSKVQLYATSGESEIAWKEGKIIFRNTPLEEGLRMLEKRYNVEFIIKNDRLKGDSFTGTFTNQRLERILEYFQLSSQIRWRYLDSPDIKDEKSKIEIY
;
A
#
# COMPACT_ATOMS: atom_id res chain seq x y z
N VAL A 1 -13.62 14.71 6.91
CA VAL A 1 -13.67 13.36 7.50
C VAL A 1 -12.60 13.28 8.58
N SER A 2 -13.00 12.92 9.79
CA SER A 2 -12.06 12.70 10.91
C SER A 2 -11.76 11.21 11.03
N THR A 3 -10.51 10.87 11.25
CA THR A 3 -10.09 9.50 11.56
C THR A 3 -9.82 9.36 13.05
N SER A 4 -9.82 8.14 13.57
CA SER A 4 -9.68 7.85 15.01
C SER A 4 -8.31 8.24 15.63
N HIS A 5 -7.35 8.70 14.84
CA HIS A 5 -5.95 8.91 15.29
C HIS A 5 -5.45 10.34 15.02
N GLN A 6 -6.21 11.36 15.43
CA GLN A 6 -5.82 12.78 15.33
C GLN A 6 -5.40 13.22 13.91
N SER A 7 -5.91 12.55 12.89
CA SER A 7 -5.78 13.00 11.52
C SER A 7 -7.13 13.43 10.96
N GLN A 8 -7.11 14.41 10.08
CA GLN A 8 -8.29 14.99 9.48
C GLN A 8 -8.09 15.12 7.98
N ILE A 9 -9.13 14.78 7.23
CA ILE A 9 -9.16 14.95 5.79
C ILE A 9 -10.15 16.05 5.44
N GLU A 10 -9.64 17.13 4.88
CA GLU A 10 -10.44 18.21 4.32
C GLU A 10 -10.65 17.94 2.83
N VAL A 11 -11.89 17.95 2.40
CA VAL A 11 -12.30 17.66 1.03
C VAL A 11 -13.17 18.75 0.46
N LEU A 12 -13.00 19.04 -0.82
CA LEU A 12 -13.82 19.96 -1.57
C LEU A 12 -14.22 19.34 -2.91
N GLY A 13 -15.44 18.79 -3.01
CA GLY A 13 -15.95 18.24 -4.25
C GLY A 13 -15.10 17.12 -4.84
N THR A 14 -14.72 16.12 -4.03
CA THR A 14 -13.67 15.15 -4.36
C THR A 14 -14.17 13.73 -4.48
N HIS A 15 -13.58 12.98 -5.42
CA HIS A 15 -13.68 11.53 -5.47
C HIS A 15 -12.38 10.92 -4.92
N PHE A 16 -12.47 10.26 -3.78
CA PHE A 16 -11.31 9.72 -3.07
C PHE A 16 -11.65 8.44 -2.33
N ASN A 17 -10.65 7.64 -2.04
CA ASN A 17 -10.73 6.46 -1.19
C ASN A 17 -9.86 6.65 0.06
N VAL A 18 -10.36 6.23 1.22
CA VAL A 18 -9.60 6.19 2.46
C VAL A 18 -9.66 4.80 3.04
N GLU A 19 -8.48 4.26 3.29
CA GLU A 19 -8.30 2.98 3.93
C GLU A 19 -7.67 3.24 5.31
N ALA A 20 -8.44 3.07 6.35
CA ALA A 20 -7.95 3.11 7.73
C ALA A 20 -8.11 1.71 8.32
N TYR A 21 -6.99 1.07 8.58
CA TYR A 21 -6.97 -0.26 9.19
C TYR A 21 -6.63 -0.13 10.67
N GLU A 22 -7.59 -0.42 11.53
CA GLU A 22 -7.42 -0.35 12.98
C GLU A 22 -6.26 -1.22 13.51
N LYS A 23 -5.90 -2.26 12.76
CA LYS A 23 -4.82 -3.19 13.12
C LYS A 23 -3.44 -2.78 12.59
N GLU A 24 -3.36 -1.80 11.69
CA GLU A 24 -2.11 -1.52 10.95
C GLU A 24 -1.44 -0.20 11.33
N ASP A 25 -1.92 0.56 12.28
CA ASP A 25 -1.36 1.88 12.64
C ASP A 25 -1.04 2.78 11.42
N ARG A 26 -1.81 2.59 10.34
CA ARG A 26 -1.60 3.29 9.06
C ARG A 26 -2.91 3.74 8.45
N ILE A 27 -2.85 4.90 7.81
CA ILE A 27 -3.94 5.48 7.05
C ILE A 27 -3.46 5.70 5.63
N ALA A 28 -4.19 5.19 4.65
CA ALA A 28 -3.93 5.47 3.25
C ALA A 28 -5.09 6.24 2.63
N ALA A 29 -4.78 7.29 1.89
CA ALA A 29 -5.75 8.06 1.13
C ALA A 29 -5.32 8.12 -0.33
N THR A 30 -6.25 7.82 -1.24
CA THR A 30 -6.02 7.91 -2.69
C THR A 30 -6.97 8.94 -3.28
N LEU A 31 -6.44 9.90 -4.01
CA LEU A 31 -7.23 10.94 -4.66
C LEU A 31 -7.41 10.61 -6.15
N VAL A 32 -8.66 10.51 -6.58
CA VAL A 32 -9.03 10.28 -7.98
C VAL A 32 -9.36 11.61 -8.66
N GLU A 33 -10.14 12.48 -8.00
CA GLU A 33 -10.59 13.74 -8.56
C GLU A 33 -10.75 14.80 -7.45
N GLY A 34 -10.48 16.05 -7.78
CA GLY A 34 -10.60 17.20 -6.87
C GLY A 34 -9.31 17.52 -6.14
N LYS A 35 -9.43 18.00 -4.90
CA LYS A 35 -8.30 18.31 -4.00
C LYS A 35 -8.57 17.83 -2.59
N ILE A 36 -7.55 17.27 -1.97
CA ILE A 36 -7.57 16.87 -0.55
C ILE A 36 -6.46 17.57 0.21
N GLY A 37 -6.79 18.06 1.41
CA GLY A 37 -5.82 18.41 2.43
C GLY A 37 -5.80 17.33 3.52
N PHE A 38 -4.71 16.61 3.64
CA PHE A 38 -4.49 15.67 4.73
C PHE A 38 -3.76 16.37 5.87
N ILE A 39 -4.40 16.44 7.02
CA ILE A 39 -3.87 17.06 8.24
C ILE A 39 -3.51 15.95 9.22
N TYR A 40 -2.32 16.01 9.76
CA TYR A 40 -1.82 15.03 10.73
C TYR A 40 -0.98 15.69 11.81
N SER A 41 -0.91 15.05 12.96
CA SER A 41 -0.06 15.49 14.06
C SER A 41 1.38 15.02 13.85
N SER A 42 2.33 15.92 14.07
CA SER A 42 3.77 15.63 14.10
C SER A 42 4.39 16.23 15.37
N ASP A 43 5.63 15.87 15.66
CA ASP A 43 6.36 16.39 16.84
C ASP A 43 6.43 17.92 16.91
N ASN A 44 6.32 18.58 15.77
CA ASN A 44 6.35 20.04 15.63
C ASN A 44 4.95 20.68 15.45
N GLY A 45 3.87 19.98 15.81
CA GLY A 45 2.49 20.42 15.65
C GLY A 45 1.77 19.79 14.47
N SER A 46 0.62 20.34 14.10
CA SER A 46 -0.16 19.85 12.95
C SER A 46 0.47 20.25 11.64
N LYS A 47 0.58 19.29 10.73
CA LYS A 47 1.02 19.52 9.35
C LYS A 47 -0.10 19.19 8.37
N LYS A 48 -0.09 19.89 7.23
CA LYS A 48 -1.03 19.67 6.14
C LYS A 48 -0.30 19.31 4.86
N VAL A 49 -0.71 18.22 4.23
CA VAL A 49 -0.24 17.80 2.91
C VAL A 49 -1.38 17.94 1.93
N LEU A 50 -1.15 18.66 0.83
CA LEU A 50 -2.11 18.76 -0.26
C LEU A 50 -1.86 17.61 -1.25
N MET A 51 -2.94 16.98 -1.69
CA MET A 51 -2.91 15.93 -2.69
C MET A 51 -3.57 16.41 -3.98
N ASP A 52 -2.94 16.06 -5.08
CA ASP A 52 -3.48 16.21 -6.43
C ASP A 52 -4.07 14.89 -6.94
N PRO A 53 -4.97 14.91 -7.92
CA PRO A 53 -5.49 13.71 -8.56
C PRO A 53 -4.38 12.78 -9.04
N GLY A 54 -4.55 11.48 -8.82
CA GLY A 54 -3.55 10.47 -9.14
C GLY A 54 -2.45 10.31 -8.08
N GLN A 55 -2.65 10.85 -6.89
CA GLN A 55 -1.73 10.64 -5.76
C GLN A 55 -2.34 9.74 -4.68
N LYS A 56 -1.48 8.96 -4.06
CA LYS A 56 -1.75 8.19 -2.84
C LYS A 56 -0.84 8.68 -1.72
N LEU A 57 -1.42 8.94 -0.58
CA LEU A 57 -0.74 9.29 0.66
C LEU A 57 -0.85 8.11 1.62
N VAL A 58 0.25 7.73 2.23
CA VAL A 58 0.30 6.77 3.33
C VAL A 58 0.87 7.46 4.56
N TYR A 59 0.11 7.46 5.63
CA TYR A 59 0.49 7.99 6.93
C TYR A 59 0.72 6.84 7.91
N ASP A 60 1.95 6.69 8.40
CA ASP A 60 2.29 5.78 9.49
C ASP A 60 2.12 6.51 10.82
N ILE A 61 1.18 6.04 11.63
CA ILE A 61 0.80 6.68 12.89
C ILE A 61 1.92 6.58 13.93
N ARG A 62 2.68 5.47 13.92
CA ARG A 62 3.74 5.21 14.90
C ARG A 62 4.92 6.15 14.73
N ASP A 63 5.33 6.35 13.49
CA ASP A 63 6.50 7.16 13.16
C ASP A 63 6.15 8.59 12.79
N SER A 64 4.85 8.93 12.73
CA SER A 64 4.33 10.22 12.23
C SER A 64 4.88 10.57 10.83
N LYS A 65 5.15 9.54 10.02
CA LYS A 65 5.70 9.70 8.67
C LYS A 65 4.62 9.67 7.62
N VAL A 66 4.73 10.60 6.68
CA VAL A 66 3.88 10.65 5.50
C VAL A 66 4.71 10.34 4.27
N GLN A 67 4.20 9.43 3.46
CA GLN A 67 4.70 9.16 2.12
C GLN A 67 3.63 9.56 1.11
N LEU A 68 4.02 10.34 0.09
CA LEU A 68 3.17 10.75 -1.01
C LEU A 68 3.78 10.25 -2.30
N TYR A 69 3.03 9.50 -3.10
CA TYR A 69 3.49 8.98 -4.37
C TYR A 69 2.39 8.98 -5.43
N ALA A 70 2.81 9.01 -6.69
CA ALA A 70 1.88 8.93 -7.79
C ALA A 70 1.26 7.55 -7.88
N THR A 71 -0.07 7.50 -7.97
CA THR A 71 -0.81 6.30 -8.35
C THR A 71 -1.69 6.68 -9.54
N SER A 72 -1.85 5.77 -10.47
CA SER A 72 -2.93 5.99 -11.41
C SER A 72 -4.24 5.60 -10.72
N GLY A 73 -5.25 6.43 -10.74
CA GLY A 73 -6.61 6.06 -10.32
C GLY A 73 -7.12 4.79 -11.01
N GLU A 74 -6.45 4.36 -12.07
CA GLU A 74 -6.59 3.07 -12.74
C GLU A 74 -6.41 1.88 -11.80
N SER A 75 -5.62 1.99 -10.71
CA SER A 75 -5.41 0.87 -9.77
C SER A 75 -6.70 0.43 -9.11
N GLU A 76 -7.57 1.35 -8.76
CA GLU A 76 -8.84 1.03 -8.11
C GLU A 76 -9.88 0.49 -9.09
N ILE A 77 -9.88 1.00 -10.33
CA ILE A 77 -10.70 0.48 -11.42
C ILE A 77 -10.16 -0.88 -11.88
N ALA A 78 -8.85 -0.98 -12.03
CA ALA A 78 -8.16 -2.20 -12.42
C ALA A 78 -8.40 -3.38 -11.47
N TRP A 79 -8.54 -3.11 -10.19
CA TRP A 79 -8.90 -4.11 -9.18
C TRP A 79 -10.21 -4.82 -9.53
N LYS A 80 -11.24 -4.07 -9.95
CA LYS A 80 -12.54 -4.64 -10.36
C LYS A 80 -12.42 -5.49 -11.62
N GLU A 81 -11.42 -5.22 -12.46
CA GLU A 81 -11.13 -5.94 -13.70
C GLU A 81 -10.13 -7.09 -13.53
N GLY A 82 -9.71 -7.39 -12.31
CA GLY A 82 -8.73 -8.44 -12.01
C GLY A 82 -7.29 -8.07 -12.39
N LYS A 83 -7.00 -6.78 -12.57
CA LYS A 83 -5.67 -6.26 -12.85
C LYS A 83 -4.99 -5.74 -11.59
N ILE A 84 -3.68 -5.90 -11.52
CA ILE A 84 -2.81 -5.27 -10.52
C ILE A 84 -1.82 -4.41 -11.28
N ILE A 85 -1.80 -3.11 -10.99
CA ILE A 85 -0.93 -2.15 -11.66
C ILE A 85 0.03 -1.58 -10.63
N PHE A 86 1.32 -1.74 -10.90
CA PHE A 86 2.41 -1.10 -10.17
C PHE A 86 3.00 0.01 -11.05
N ARG A 87 3.12 1.21 -10.53
CA ARG A 87 3.79 2.35 -11.21
C ARG A 87 4.76 2.98 -10.23
N ASN A 88 6.02 2.62 -10.35
CA ASN A 88 7.04 3.02 -9.38
C ASN A 88 6.56 2.80 -7.93
N THR A 89 5.85 1.71 -7.73
CA THR A 89 5.20 1.38 -6.45
C THR A 89 6.27 0.84 -5.50
N PRO A 90 6.43 1.44 -4.30
CA PRO A 90 7.36 0.93 -3.30
C PRO A 90 7.04 -0.53 -2.94
N LEU A 91 8.08 -1.32 -2.64
CA LEU A 91 7.94 -2.74 -2.32
C LEU A 91 6.87 -2.99 -1.25
N GLU A 92 6.94 -2.27 -0.13
CA GLU A 92 5.98 -2.47 0.98
C GLU A 92 4.53 -2.25 0.55
N GLU A 93 4.27 -1.26 -0.29
CA GLU A 93 2.93 -1.00 -0.81
C GLU A 93 2.51 -2.06 -1.82
N GLY A 94 3.42 -2.47 -2.70
CA GLY A 94 3.17 -3.56 -3.65
C GLY A 94 2.81 -4.86 -2.95
N LEU A 95 3.56 -5.23 -1.91
CA LEU A 95 3.28 -6.43 -1.11
C LEU A 95 1.92 -6.32 -0.41
N ARG A 96 1.57 -5.14 0.11
CA ARG A 96 0.27 -4.90 0.75
C ARG A 96 -0.90 -5.05 -0.23
N MET A 97 -0.75 -4.59 -1.46
CA MET A 97 -1.73 -4.82 -2.53
C MET A 97 -1.90 -6.32 -2.79
N LEU A 98 -0.80 -7.08 -2.81
CA LEU A 98 -0.82 -8.53 -3.00
C LEU A 98 -1.44 -9.27 -1.80
N GLU A 99 -1.17 -8.85 -0.57
CA GLU A 99 -1.79 -9.42 0.64
C GLU A 99 -3.32 -9.37 0.58
N LYS A 100 -3.86 -8.23 0.16
CA LYS A 100 -5.31 -8.06 0.00
C LYS A 100 -5.89 -8.93 -1.12
N ARG A 101 -5.17 -9.03 -2.23
CA ARG A 101 -5.64 -9.75 -3.42
C ARG A 101 -5.61 -11.24 -3.24
N TYR A 102 -4.56 -11.76 -2.61
CA TYR A 102 -4.30 -13.21 -2.50
C TYR A 102 -4.53 -13.77 -1.10
N ASN A 103 -4.95 -12.94 -0.16
CA ASN A 103 -5.19 -13.32 1.24
C ASN A 103 -3.97 -14.02 1.89
N VAL A 104 -2.81 -13.42 1.72
CA VAL A 104 -1.52 -13.85 2.29
C VAL A 104 -0.97 -12.79 3.24
N GLU A 105 0.08 -13.11 3.98
CA GLU A 105 0.83 -12.20 4.84
C GLU A 105 2.30 -12.22 4.43
N PHE A 106 2.90 -11.04 4.20
CA PHE A 106 4.31 -10.92 3.89
C PHE A 106 5.13 -10.48 5.10
N ILE A 107 6.28 -11.11 5.27
CA ILE A 107 7.26 -10.80 6.31
C ILE A 107 8.56 -10.37 5.64
N ILE A 108 8.92 -9.08 5.73
CA ILE A 108 10.15 -8.54 5.17
C ILE A 108 11.27 -8.70 6.21
N LYS A 109 12.29 -9.49 5.87
CA LYS A 109 13.45 -9.75 6.74
C LYS A 109 14.63 -8.81 6.51
N ASN A 110 14.68 -8.16 5.36
CA ASN A 110 15.79 -7.30 4.97
C ASN A 110 15.30 -5.87 4.70
N ASP A 111 15.60 -4.97 5.61
CA ASP A 111 15.18 -3.56 5.51
C ASP A 111 15.75 -2.82 4.30
N ARG A 112 16.84 -3.30 3.72
CA ARG A 112 17.42 -2.72 2.49
C ARG A 112 16.48 -2.81 1.29
N LEU A 113 15.62 -3.83 1.27
CA LEU A 113 14.64 -4.03 0.20
C LEU A 113 13.51 -3.00 0.21
N LYS A 114 13.31 -2.29 1.31
CA LYS A 114 12.26 -1.26 1.42
C LYS A 114 12.46 -0.07 0.48
N GLY A 115 13.67 0.12 -0.04
CA GLY A 115 13.98 1.14 -1.04
C GLY A 115 13.62 0.77 -2.47
N ASP A 116 13.29 -0.50 -2.73
CA ASP A 116 12.94 -0.96 -4.07
C ASP A 116 11.52 -0.53 -4.47
N SER A 117 11.35 -0.29 -5.76
CA SER A 117 10.03 0.02 -6.34
C SER A 117 9.83 -0.77 -7.64
N PHE A 118 8.57 -1.00 -7.98
CA PHE A 118 8.19 -1.85 -9.11
C PHE A 118 7.24 -1.13 -10.05
N THR A 119 7.38 -1.45 -11.34
CA THR A 119 6.47 -0.99 -12.38
C THR A 119 6.06 -2.18 -13.23
N GLY A 120 4.77 -2.41 -13.37
CA GLY A 120 4.26 -3.51 -14.18
C GLY A 120 2.74 -3.65 -14.05
N THR A 121 2.14 -4.35 -14.98
CA THR A 121 0.72 -4.68 -14.98
C THR A 121 0.54 -6.19 -15.05
N PHE A 122 -0.22 -6.73 -14.11
CA PHE A 122 -0.52 -8.16 -14.01
C PHE A 122 -2.03 -8.35 -14.13
N THR A 123 -2.45 -9.23 -15.03
CA THR A 123 -3.87 -9.54 -15.26
C THR A 123 -4.13 -11.00 -14.95
N ASN A 124 -4.94 -11.29 -13.93
CA ASN A 124 -5.32 -12.65 -13.54
C ASN A 124 -4.12 -13.61 -13.35
N GLN A 125 -2.99 -13.09 -12.88
CA GLN A 125 -1.80 -13.89 -12.62
C GLN A 125 -1.89 -14.58 -11.25
N ARG A 126 -1.17 -15.69 -11.10
CA ARG A 126 -0.92 -16.30 -9.78
C ARG A 126 0.09 -15.45 -9.01
N LEU A 127 -0.01 -15.48 -7.68
CA LEU A 127 0.88 -14.74 -6.80
C LEU A 127 2.35 -15.06 -7.06
N GLU A 128 2.70 -16.35 -7.21
CA GLU A 128 4.06 -16.80 -7.43
C GLU A 128 4.67 -16.16 -8.68
N ARG A 129 3.85 -15.98 -9.74
CA ARG A 129 4.31 -15.35 -10.98
C ARG A 129 4.68 -13.88 -10.79
N ILE A 130 3.96 -13.16 -9.95
CA ILE A 130 4.25 -11.78 -9.61
C ILE A 130 5.52 -11.70 -8.74
N LEU A 131 5.66 -12.61 -7.78
CA LEU A 131 6.84 -12.69 -6.92
C LEU A 131 8.10 -13.09 -7.71
N GLU A 132 7.98 -13.98 -8.71
CA GLU A 132 9.05 -14.28 -9.66
C GLU A 132 9.50 -13.03 -10.42
N TYR A 133 8.55 -12.19 -10.86
CA TYR A 133 8.87 -10.92 -11.50
C TYR A 133 9.64 -10.00 -10.56
N PHE A 134 9.23 -9.88 -9.29
CA PHE A 134 9.95 -9.11 -8.30
C PHE A 134 11.37 -9.64 -8.10
N GLN A 135 11.54 -10.95 -8.05
CA GLN A 135 12.84 -11.61 -7.94
C GLN A 135 13.74 -11.34 -9.15
N LEU A 136 13.19 -11.30 -10.36
CA LEU A 136 13.95 -11.02 -11.60
C LEU A 136 14.34 -9.54 -11.73
N SER A 137 13.50 -8.63 -11.24
CA SER A 137 13.71 -7.18 -11.38
C SER A 137 14.51 -6.55 -10.25
N SER A 138 14.68 -7.26 -9.14
CA SER A 138 15.44 -6.82 -7.97
C SER A 138 16.19 -8.00 -7.34
N GLN A 139 16.89 -7.75 -6.24
CA GLN A 139 17.59 -8.82 -5.50
C GLN A 139 16.71 -9.53 -4.46
N ILE A 140 15.39 -9.41 -4.59
CA ILE A 140 14.43 -10.04 -3.70
C ILE A 140 14.44 -11.54 -3.91
N ARG A 141 14.37 -12.28 -2.79
CA ARG A 141 14.06 -13.70 -2.73
C ARG A 141 12.83 -13.90 -1.87
N TRP A 142 12.11 -14.96 -2.10
CA TRP A 142 10.90 -15.26 -1.35
C TRP A 142 10.74 -16.76 -1.12
N ARG A 143 10.04 -17.11 -0.06
CA ARG A 143 9.65 -18.48 0.25
C ARG A 143 8.38 -18.51 1.09
N TYR A 144 7.58 -19.54 0.92
CA TYR A 144 6.52 -19.83 1.87
C TYR A 144 7.13 -20.26 3.22
N LEU A 145 6.58 -19.73 4.29
CA LEU A 145 6.82 -20.26 5.62
C LEU A 145 5.82 -21.40 5.86
N ASP A 146 6.29 -22.51 6.42
CA ASP A 146 5.41 -23.62 6.77
C ASP A 146 4.33 -23.11 7.72
N SER A 147 3.09 -23.16 7.27
CA SER A 147 1.95 -22.89 8.14
C SER A 147 1.71 -24.11 8.99
N PRO A 148 1.62 -24.00 10.33
CA PRO A 148 1.04 -25.07 11.11
C PRO A 148 -0.38 -25.34 10.59
N ASP A 149 -0.81 -26.59 10.59
CA ASP A 149 -2.04 -27.14 10.03
C ASP A 149 -3.37 -26.54 10.57
N ILE A 150 -3.43 -25.23 10.76
CA ILE A 150 -4.62 -24.51 11.20
C ILE A 150 -5.31 -23.95 9.96
N LYS A 151 -6.45 -24.50 9.61
CA LYS A 151 -7.27 -24.23 8.41
C LYS A 151 -7.74 -22.79 8.21
N ASP A 152 -7.48 -21.86 9.12
CA ASP A 152 -7.94 -20.46 9.07
C ASP A 152 -6.80 -19.42 9.07
N GLU A 153 -5.53 -19.81 9.04
CA GLU A 153 -4.43 -18.86 8.98
C GLU A 153 -4.04 -18.54 7.54
N LYS A 154 -3.79 -17.25 7.29
CA LYS A 154 -3.25 -16.78 6.02
C LYS A 154 -1.88 -17.43 5.78
N SER A 155 -1.61 -17.83 4.55
CA SER A 155 -0.28 -18.29 4.16
C SER A 155 0.74 -17.17 4.37
N LYS A 156 1.85 -17.48 5.04
CA LYS A 156 2.92 -16.52 5.32
C LYS A 156 4.04 -16.69 4.30
N ILE A 157 4.49 -15.57 3.77
CA ILE A 157 5.56 -15.52 2.77
C ILE A 157 6.66 -14.61 3.28
N GLU A 158 7.86 -15.14 3.38
CA GLU A 158 9.04 -14.39 3.77
C GLU A 158 9.71 -13.78 2.53
N ILE A 159 10.05 -12.49 2.63
CA ILE A 159 10.83 -11.72 1.65
C ILE A 159 12.21 -11.41 2.25
N TYR A 160 13.27 -11.81 1.57
CA TYR A 160 14.64 -11.67 2.06
C TYR A 160 15.66 -11.45 0.95
#